data_c2f4999a42e53a81007dea7bc7b7626e
#
_entry.id   c2f4999a42e53a81007dea7bc7b7626e
#
_cell.length_a   1.000
_cell.length_b   1.000
_cell.length_c   1.000
_cell.angle_alpha   90.00
_cell.angle_beta   90.00
_cell.angle_gamma   90.00
#
_symmetry.space_group_name_H-M   'P 1'
#
loop_
_entity.id
_entity.type
_entity.pdbx_description
1 polymer ?
#
loop_
_entity_poly.entity_id
_entity_poly.type
_entity_poly.pdbx_seq_one_letter_code
_entity_poly.pdbx_strand_id
1 'polypeptide(L)'
;MKIDIDVPDGVSGNWKVETFAVQDQELSQVISMFKTGRGVPGGTYKALKRGRTVVMSNTPDEISDFMSFVYRAKGSVLVNGLGLGVLLKALLNKPEVTDITVIELSEDVIKLVAPTYQTDNRVTIIHGDAFTYKPPIDKKYDAVWHDIWDYICGDNLEEMKKLHRKYGKRSKYQESWCRDRCELANRQGRYY
;
A
#
# COMPACT_ATOMS: atom_id res chain seq x y z
N MET A 1 13.93 -7.32 -1.92
CA MET A 1 13.07 -7.74 -3.05
C MET A 1 12.68 -6.48 -3.81
N LYS A 2 12.59 -6.51 -5.14
CA LYS A 2 12.18 -5.36 -5.96
C LYS A 2 10.88 -5.73 -6.70
N ILE A 3 9.93 -4.80 -6.73
CA ILE A 3 8.72 -4.90 -7.55
C ILE A 3 8.77 -3.72 -8.52
N ASP A 4 9.00 -4.03 -9.79
CA ASP A 4 8.99 -3.03 -10.84
C ASP A 4 7.54 -2.71 -11.22
N ILE A 5 7.24 -1.43 -11.34
CA ILE A 5 5.94 -0.91 -11.71
C ILE A 5 6.04 -0.02 -12.94
N ASP A 6 5.07 -0.11 -13.82
CA ASP A 6 5.05 0.60 -15.11
C ASP A 6 4.18 1.88 -15.06
N VAL A 7 3.88 2.38 -13.84
CA VAL A 7 3.12 3.63 -13.67
C VAL A 7 3.94 4.78 -14.26
N PRO A 8 3.42 5.53 -15.25
CA PRO A 8 4.16 6.63 -15.85
C PRO A 8 4.34 7.80 -14.87
N ASP A 9 5.43 8.54 -15.05
CA ASP A 9 5.61 9.81 -14.36
C ASP A 9 4.52 10.80 -14.81
N GLY A 10 3.95 11.55 -13.85
CA GLY A 10 2.86 12.46 -14.17
C GLY A 10 2.41 13.28 -12.97
N VAL A 11 1.54 14.25 -13.24
CA VAL A 11 0.96 15.16 -12.23
C VAL A 11 -0.55 15.20 -12.42
N SER A 12 -1.31 15.13 -11.32
CA SER A 12 -2.74 15.39 -11.26
C SER A 12 -3.06 16.09 -9.95
N GLY A 13 -3.64 17.30 -10.04
CA GLY A 13 -3.89 18.11 -8.87
C GLY A 13 -2.64 18.33 -8.03
N ASN A 14 -2.70 17.93 -6.77
CA ASN A 14 -1.59 18.03 -5.80
C ASN A 14 -0.72 16.76 -5.74
N TRP A 15 -1.03 15.76 -6.59
CA TRP A 15 -0.35 14.49 -6.63
C TRP A 15 0.63 14.39 -7.80
N LYS A 16 1.73 13.70 -7.56
CA LYS A 16 2.77 13.48 -8.57
C LYS A 16 3.33 12.06 -8.44
N VAL A 17 3.46 11.38 -9.58
CA VAL A 17 4.32 10.21 -9.71
C VAL A 17 5.62 10.65 -10.34
N GLU A 18 6.74 10.30 -9.75
CA GLU A 18 8.06 10.59 -10.30
C GLU A 18 9.04 9.44 -10.12
N THR A 19 9.90 9.30 -11.09
CA THR A 19 11.07 8.39 -11.02
C THR A 19 12.22 9.11 -10.32
N PHE A 20 12.88 8.44 -9.38
CA PHE A 20 14.08 8.95 -8.71
C PHE A 20 15.17 7.88 -8.63
N ALA A 21 16.42 8.34 -8.57
CA ALA A 21 17.57 7.47 -8.43
C ALA A 21 18.16 7.60 -7.02
N VAL A 22 18.56 6.46 -6.46
CA VAL A 22 19.35 6.38 -5.23
C VAL A 22 20.75 5.93 -5.66
N GLN A 23 21.77 6.67 -5.26
CA GLN A 23 23.17 6.28 -5.52
C GLN A 23 23.56 5.13 -4.59
N ASP A 24 24.53 4.32 -5.04
CA ASP A 24 25.13 3.30 -4.17
C ASP A 24 25.75 3.97 -2.95
N GLN A 25 25.37 3.47 -1.79
CA GLN A 25 25.72 4.07 -0.51
C GLN A 25 27.11 3.58 -0.05
N GLU A 26 27.81 4.40 0.73
CA GLU A 26 29.06 4.00 1.35
C GLU A 26 28.86 2.77 2.28
N LEU A 27 29.95 2.00 2.46
CA LEU A 27 29.96 0.75 3.24
C LEU A 27 29.35 0.91 4.65
N SER A 28 29.52 2.07 5.28
CA SER A 28 28.95 2.41 6.58
C SER A 28 27.42 2.41 6.59
N GLN A 29 26.81 2.88 5.50
CA GLN A 29 25.35 2.91 5.31
C GLN A 29 24.82 1.51 5.02
N VAL A 30 25.54 0.71 4.25
CA VAL A 30 25.21 -0.71 4.01
C VAL A 30 25.20 -1.49 5.32
N ILE A 31 26.19 -1.28 6.19
CA ILE A 31 26.24 -1.89 7.52
C ILE A 31 25.06 -1.45 8.39
N SER A 32 24.67 -0.16 8.33
CA SER A 32 23.48 0.33 9.04
C SER A 32 22.21 -0.33 8.55
N MET A 33 22.06 -0.52 7.23
CA MET A 33 20.94 -1.24 6.62
C MET A 33 20.84 -2.69 7.14
N PHE A 34 21.95 -3.39 7.23
CA PHE A 34 21.96 -4.75 7.81
C PHE A 34 21.56 -4.78 9.29
N LYS A 35 21.94 -3.75 10.07
CA LYS A 35 21.59 -3.66 11.50
C LYS A 35 20.14 -3.29 11.77
N THR A 36 19.56 -2.43 10.93
CA THR A 36 18.19 -1.90 11.12
C THR A 36 17.15 -2.68 10.32
N GLY A 37 17.58 -3.51 9.37
CA GLY A 37 16.72 -4.15 8.37
C GLY A 37 16.08 -3.16 7.39
N ARG A 38 16.51 -1.90 7.41
CA ARG A 38 15.97 -0.80 6.62
C ARG A 38 17.06 -0.08 5.88
N GLY A 39 16.81 0.17 4.62
CA GLY A 39 17.66 0.94 3.75
C GLY A 39 17.24 0.81 2.30
N VAL A 40 17.53 1.83 1.54
CA VAL A 40 17.23 1.83 0.11
C VAL A 40 18.51 1.58 -0.65
N PRO A 41 18.71 0.39 -1.26
CA PRO A 41 19.85 0.11 -2.12
C PRO A 41 19.94 1.11 -3.26
N GLY A 42 21.12 1.30 -3.83
CA GLY A 42 21.28 2.03 -5.08
C GLY A 42 20.39 1.45 -6.18
N GLY A 43 19.78 2.33 -6.95
CA GLY A 43 18.86 1.93 -8.01
C GLY A 43 17.86 3.02 -8.38
N THR A 44 17.00 2.68 -9.33
CA THR A 44 15.93 3.57 -9.79
C THR A 44 14.59 3.09 -9.22
N TYR A 45 13.86 4.02 -8.66
CA TYR A 45 12.58 3.80 -7.98
C TYR A 45 11.55 4.82 -8.43
N LYS A 46 10.29 4.57 -8.08
CA LYS A 46 9.18 5.49 -8.26
C LYS A 46 8.62 5.93 -6.91
N ALA A 47 8.18 7.17 -6.84
CA ALA A 47 7.50 7.73 -5.68
C ALA A 47 6.18 8.36 -6.07
N LEU A 48 5.18 8.19 -5.21
CA LEU A 48 3.94 8.96 -5.19
C LEU A 48 4.07 10.06 -4.15
N LYS A 49 3.89 11.29 -4.57
CA LYS A 49 4.00 12.48 -3.72
C LYS A 49 2.67 13.24 -3.66
N ARG A 50 2.39 13.81 -2.50
CA ARG A 50 1.35 14.82 -2.32
C ARG A 50 2.01 16.14 -1.92
N GLY A 51 2.05 17.09 -2.84
CA GLY A 51 2.85 18.30 -2.69
C GLY A 51 4.34 17.98 -2.56
N ARG A 52 4.91 18.26 -1.38
CA ARG A 52 6.33 17.97 -1.06
C ARG A 52 6.53 16.65 -0.33
N THR A 53 5.47 16.03 0.14
CA THR A 53 5.54 14.81 0.96
C THR A 53 5.55 13.57 0.07
N VAL A 54 6.51 12.68 0.28
CA VAL A 54 6.47 11.32 -0.27
C VAL A 54 5.45 10.53 0.55
N VAL A 55 4.42 10.02 -0.12
CA VAL A 55 3.36 9.22 0.48
C VAL A 55 3.68 7.73 0.35
N MET A 56 4.23 7.32 -0.77
CA MET A 56 4.60 5.92 -1.05
C MET A 56 5.73 5.85 -2.07
N SER A 57 6.53 4.81 -2.00
CA SER A 57 7.50 4.45 -3.03
C SER A 57 7.50 2.94 -3.32
N ASN A 58 8.22 2.50 -4.35
CA ASN A 58 8.48 1.08 -4.59
C ASN A 58 9.87 0.64 -4.08
N THR A 59 10.36 1.28 -3.04
CA THR A 59 11.60 0.88 -2.38
C THR A 59 11.46 -0.45 -1.65
N PRO A 60 12.53 -1.22 -1.46
CA PRO A 60 12.48 -2.51 -0.76
C PRO A 60 11.91 -2.42 0.66
N ASP A 61 12.13 -1.31 1.35
CA ASP A 61 11.61 -1.06 2.69
C ASP A 61 10.08 -1.05 2.72
N GLU A 62 9.47 -0.25 1.85
CA GLU A 62 8.01 -0.17 1.76
C GLU A 62 7.39 -1.46 1.24
N ILE A 63 8.07 -2.15 0.32
CA ILE A 63 7.64 -3.47 -0.14
C ILE A 63 7.60 -4.46 1.03
N SER A 64 8.57 -4.41 1.92
CA SER A 64 8.63 -5.32 3.08
C SER A 64 7.43 -5.18 4.01
N ASP A 65 6.87 -3.98 4.12
CA ASP A 65 5.76 -3.67 5.04
C ASP A 65 4.45 -4.42 4.68
N PHE A 66 4.27 -4.86 3.43
CA PHE A 66 3.06 -5.59 3.00
C PHE A 66 3.31 -7.04 2.54
N MET A 67 4.56 -7.50 2.53
CA MET A 67 4.86 -8.84 1.99
C MET A 67 4.22 -9.99 2.78
N SER A 68 4.04 -9.84 4.10
CA SER A 68 3.32 -10.84 4.90
C SER A 68 1.88 -11.03 4.41
N PHE A 69 1.22 -9.92 4.09
CA PHE A 69 -0.12 -9.93 3.51
C PHE A 69 -0.13 -10.59 2.13
N VAL A 70 0.78 -10.16 1.23
CA VAL A 70 0.89 -10.75 -0.12
C VAL A 70 1.08 -12.26 -0.04
N TYR A 71 1.96 -12.74 0.83
CA TYR A 71 2.20 -14.18 0.97
C TYR A 71 0.91 -14.96 1.29
N ARG A 72 0.05 -14.42 2.16
CA ARG A 72 -1.20 -15.06 2.60
C ARG A 72 -2.39 -14.82 1.66
N ALA A 73 -2.38 -13.73 0.89
CA ALA A 73 -3.49 -13.35 0.03
C ALA A 73 -3.72 -14.38 -1.08
N LYS A 74 -4.99 -14.73 -1.30
CA LYS A 74 -5.49 -15.61 -2.36
C LYS A 74 -6.97 -15.33 -2.61
N GLY A 75 -7.52 -15.83 -3.72
CA GLY A 75 -8.94 -15.67 -4.05
C GLY A 75 -9.33 -14.22 -4.26
N SER A 76 -10.43 -13.80 -3.67
CA SER A 76 -10.95 -12.43 -3.75
C SER A 76 -10.29 -11.54 -2.69
N VAL A 77 -9.67 -10.44 -3.13
CA VAL A 77 -8.94 -9.51 -2.28
C VAL A 77 -9.56 -8.11 -2.34
N LEU A 78 -9.72 -7.48 -1.19
CA LEU A 78 -10.04 -6.05 -1.09
C LEU A 78 -8.81 -5.29 -0.60
N VAL A 79 -8.52 -4.17 -1.26
CA VAL A 79 -7.44 -3.24 -0.89
C VAL A 79 -8.06 -1.86 -0.65
N ASN A 80 -7.92 -1.33 0.53
CA ASN A 80 -8.27 0.06 0.84
C ASN A 80 -7.00 0.91 0.76
N GLY A 81 -6.95 1.80 -0.23
CA GLY A 81 -5.80 2.57 -0.66
C GLY A 81 -5.13 1.96 -1.90
N LEU A 82 -5.03 2.74 -2.98
CA LEU A 82 -4.34 2.35 -4.22
C LEU A 82 -2.85 2.67 -4.13
N GLY A 83 -2.52 3.84 -3.58
CA GLY A 83 -1.16 4.36 -3.55
C GLY A 83 -0.51 4.33 -4.93
N LEU A 84 0.72 3.89 -5.00
CA LEU A 84 1.47 3.73 -6.25
C LEU A 84 1.17 2.40 -6.99
N GLY A 85 0.28 1.56 -6.44
CA GLY A 85 -0.10 0.27 -7.00
C GLY A 85 0.94 -0.84 -6.83
N VAL A 86 1.92 -0.66 -5.95
CA VAL A 86 2.99 -1.66 -5.74
C VAL A 86 2.42 -2.96 -5.15
N LEU A 87 1.55 -2.84 -4.13
CA LEU A 87 0.84 -3.99 -3.59
C LEU A 87 -0.05 -4.66 -4.65
N LEU A 88 -0.77 -3.86 -5.44
CA LEU A 88 -1.63 -4.38 -6.50
C LEU A 88 -0.81 -5.18 -7.53
N LYS A 89 0.37 -4.67 -7.94
CA LYS A 89 1.30 -5.41 -8.81
C LYS A 89 1.77 -6.73 -8.18
N ALA A 90 2.09 -6.70 -6.88
CA ALA A 90 2.49 -7.91 -6.16
C ALA A 90 1.37 -8.97 -6.13
N LEU A 91 0.13 -8.56 -5.91
CA LEU A 91 -1.04 -9.45 -5.91
C LEU A 91 -1.31 -10.01 -7.31
N LEU A 92 -1.18 -9.20 -8.36
CA LEU A 92 -1.36 -9.62 -9.75
C LEU A 92 -0.34 -10.67 -10.21
N ASN A 93 0.84 -10.69 -9.59
CA ASN A 93 1.86 -11.72 -9.84
C ASN A 93 1.52 -13.09 -9.22
N LYS A 94 0.41 -13.18 -8.46
CA LYS A 94 -0.05 -14.43 -7.83
C LYS A 94 -1.21 -15.03 -8.63
N PRO A 95 -1.06 -16.22 -9.21
CA PRO A 95 -2.16 -16.88 -9.93
C PRO A 95 -3.32 -17.28 -9.00
N GLU A 96 -3.05 -17.44 -7.70
CA GLU A 96 -4.09 -17.77 -6.71
C GLU A 96 -5.00 -16.59 -6.36
N VAL A 97 -4.64 -15.36 -6.74
CA VAL A 97 -5.47 -14.16 -6.58
C VAL A 97 -6.33 -14.01 -7.83
N THR A 98 -7.64 -14.14 -7.67
CA THR A 98 -8.60 -14.24 -8.77
C THR A 98 -9.41 -12.98 -9.01
N ASP A 99 -9.52 -12.09 -7.99
CA ASP A 99 -10.32 -10.88 -8.04
C ASP A 99 -9.75 -9.87 -7.03
N ILE A 100 -9.55 -8.64 -7.45
CA ILE A 100 -9.02 -7.56 -6.62
C ILE A 100 -9.93 -6.35 -6.75
N THR A 101 -10.53 -5.93 -5.64
CA THR A 101 -11.25 -4.67 -5.52
C THR A 101 -10.37 -3.67 -4.78
N VAL A 102 -10.13 -2.50 -5.37
CA VAL A 102 -9.37 -1.40 -4.74
C VAL A 102 -10.30 -0.23 -4.48
N ILE A 103 -10.29 0.31 -3.27
CA ILE A 103 -11.01 1.53 -2.90
C ILE A 103 -9.98 2.63 -2.71
N GLU A 104 -10.08 3.69 -3.51
CA GLU A 104 -9.18 4.84 -3.46
C GLU A 104 -9.97 6.13 -3.29
N LEU A 105 -9.55 6.95 -2.33
CA LEU A 105 -10.23 8.22 -2.00
C LEU A 105 -9.90 9.34 -2.99
N SER A 106 -8.69 9.36 -3.54
CA SER A 106 -8.20 10.43 -4.38
C SER A 106 -8.45 10.14 -5.86
N GLU A 107 -9.29 10.94 -6.51
CA GLU A 107 -9.44 10.90 -7.98
C GLU A 107 -8.12 11.15 -8.70
N ASP A 108 -7.25 12.00 -8.17
CA ASP A 108 -5.96 12.31 -8.77
C ASP A 108 -5.02 11.09 -8.75
N VAL A 109 -5.01 10.34 -7.64
CA VAL A 109 -4.26 9.08 -7.56
C VAL A 109 -4.83 8.06 -8.55
N ILE A 110 -6.16 7.94 -8.64
CA ILE A 110 -6.80 7.07 -9.62
C ILE A 110 -6.39 7.45 -11.05
N LYS A 111 -6.44 8.74 -11.41
CA LYS A 111 -6.04 9.23 -12.75
C LYS A 111 -4.58 8.87 -13.09
N LEU A 112 -3.68 8.95 -12.12
CA LEU A 112 -2.26 8.68 -12.31
C LEU A 112 -1.93 7.19 -12.37
N VAL A 113 -2.59 6.36 -11.57
CA VAL A 113 -2.15 5.00 -11.29
C VAL A 113 -3.06 3.93 -11.91
N ALA A 114 -4.39 4.15 -11.87
CA ALA A 114 -5.35 3.14 -12.33
C ALA A 114 -5.18 2.70 -13.79
N PRO A 115 -4.84 3.58 -14.75
CA PRO A 115 -4.66 3.17 -16.16
C PRO A 115 -3.67 2.03 -16.37
N THR A 116 -2.67 1.91 -15.50
CA THR A 116 -1.66 0.84 -15.54
C THR A 116 -2.24 -0.54 -15.20
N TYR A 117 -3.26 -0.59 -14.35
CA TYR A 117 -3.74 -1.84 -13.77
C TYR A 117 -5.16 -2.24 -14.20
N GLN A 118 -6.01 -1.30 -14.56
CA GLN A 118 -7.42 -1.56 -14.88
C GLN A 118 -7.63 -2.37 -16.18
N THR A 119 -6.59 -2.62 -16.94
CA THR A 119 -6.61 -3.51 -18.11
C THR A 119 -6.59 -4.99 -17.73
N ASP A 120 -6.17 -5.34 -16.51
CA ASP A 120 -6.28 -6.71 -16.00
C ASP A 120 -7.71 -6.95 -15.52
N ASN A 121 -8.36 -7.97 -16.06
CA ASN A 121 -9.78 -8.30 -15.81
C ASN A 121 -10.06 -8.70 -14.35
N ARG A 122 -9.05 -8.98 -13.56
CA ARG A 122 -9.15 -9.23 -12.13
C ARG A 122 -9.29 -7.96 -11.30
N VAL A 123 -9.02 -6.77 -11.86
CA VAL A 123 -8.92 -5.52 -11.12
C VAL A 123 -10.16 -4.66 -11.29
N THR A 124 -10.72 -4.25 -10.16
CA THR A 124 -11.77 -3.23 -10.09
C THR A 124 -11.32 -2.11 -9.16
N ILE A 125 -11.12 -0.90 -9.69
CA ILE A 125 -10.75 0.27 -8.90
C ILE A 125 -11.97 1.17 -8.76
N ILE A 126 -12.32 1.50 -7.52
CA ILE A 126 -13.51 2.27 -7.15
C ILE A 126 -13.07 3.55 -6.44
N HIS A 127 -13.51 4.71 -6.96
CA HIS A 127 -13.39 5.97 -6.24
C HIS A 127 -14.33 5.96 -5.04
N GLY A 128 -13.79 6.10 -3.84
CA GLY A 128 -14.59 6.07 -2.61
C GLY A 128 -13.76 6.08 -1.34
N ASP A 129 -14.42 6.29 -0.24
CA ASP A 129 -13.84 6.26 1.09
C ASP A 129 -14.00 4.85 1.70
N ALA A 130 -12.90 4.27 2.17
CA ALA A 130 -12.84 2.95 2.79
C ALA A 130 -13.81 2.80 3.97
N PHE A 131 -14.05 3.88 4.72
CA PHE A 131 -14.97 3.88 5.85
C PHE A 131 -16.45 3.86 5.45
N THR A 132 -16.79 4.47 4.33
CA THR A 132 -18.19 4.61 3.87
C THR A 132 -18.56 3.64 2.76
N TYR A 133 -17.60 3.13 2.00
CA TYR A 133 -17.83 2.16 0.93
C TYR A 133 -18.64 0.95 1.43
N LYS A 134 -19.68 0.60 0.71
CA LYS A 134 -20.55 -0.55 0.99
C LYS A 134 -20.33 -1.63 -0.07
N PRO A 135 -19.61 -2.71 0.24
CA PRO A 135 -19.53 -3.86 -0.67
C PRO A 135 -20.92 -4.40 -0.99
N PRO A 136 -21.13 -5.01 -2.17
CA PRO A 136 -22.35 -5.74 -2.49
C PRO A 136 -22.74 -6.70 -1.35
N ILE A 137 -24.05 -6.94 -1.17
CA ILE A 137 -24.59 -7.63 0.02
C ILE A 137 -23.90 -8.98 0.27
N ASP A 138 -23.72 -9.78 -0.78
CA ASP A 138 -23.18 -11.14 -0.67
C ASP A 138 -21.67 -11.22 -0.93
N LYS A 139 -21.02 -10.07 -1.22
CA LYS A 139 -19.58 -10.06 -1.48
C LYS A 139 -18.79 -10.40 -0.22
N LYS A 140 -17.97 -11.42 -0.33
CA LYS A 140 -16.97 -11.84 0.66
C LYS A 140 -15.58 -11.72 0.05
N TYR A 141 -14.61 -11.52 0.90
CA TYR A 141 -13.20 -11.44 0.51
C TYR A 141 -12.41 -12.54 1.24
N ASP A 142 -11.45 -13.12 0.57
CA ASP A 142 -10.51 -14.04 1.21
C ASP A 142 -9.48 -13.27 2.03
N ALA A 143 -9.07 -12.09 1.54
CA ALA A 143 -8.15 -11.21 2.25
C ALA A 143 -8.53 -9.72 2.08
N VAL A 144 -8.24 -8.92 3.11
CA VAL A 144 -8.47 -7.45 3.09
C VAL A 144 -7.22 -6.75 3.62
N TRP A 145 -6.72 -5.79 2.85
CA TRP A 145 -5.62 -4.90 3.23
C TRP A 145 -6.11 -3.48 3.44
N HIS A 146 -5.65 -2.85 4.51
CA HIS A 146 -5.96 -1.45 4.82
C HIS A 146 -4.67 -0.63 4.83
N ASP A 147 -4.56 0.30 3.92
CA ASP A 147 -3.42 1.19 3.73
C ASP A 147 -3.87 2.56 3.25
N ILE A 148 -4.44 3.33 4.17
CA ILE A 148 -5.03 4.65 3.91
C ILE A 148 -4.35 5.77 4.69
N TRP A 149 -3.24 5.48 5.36
CA TRP A 149 -2.52 6.41 6.23
C TRP A 149 -1.19 6.82 5.60
N ASP A 150 -0.85 8.10 5.74
CA ASP A 150 0.40 8.65 5.20
C ASP A 150 1.57 8.55 6.19
N TYR A 151 1.32 8.26 7.47
CA TYR A 151 2.33 8.23 8.52
C TYR A 151 1.96 7.25 9.63
N ILE A 152 2.97 6.82 10.39
CA ILE A 152 2.81 5.85 11.48
C ILE A 152 2.58 6.62 12.78
N CYS A 153 1.39 6.46 13.39
CA CYS A 153 1.10 7.01 14.72
C CYS A 153 0.07 6.15 15.47
N GLY A 154 -0.03 6.36 16.78
CA GLY A 154 -0.98 5.64 17.62
C GLY A 154 -2.45 5.89 17.28
N ASP A 155 -2.77 7.07 16.75
CA ASP A 155 -4.14 7.45 16.41
C ASP A 155 -4.72 6.60 15.29
N ASN A 156 -3.87 6.09 14.37
CA ASN A 156 -4.29 5.19 13.30
C ASN A 156 -4.94 3.91 13.83
N LEU A 157 -4.62 3.48 15.05
CA LEU A 157 -5.14 2.24 15.63
C LEU A 157 -6.67 2.26 15.81
N GLU A 158 -7.26 3.40 16.14
CA GLU A 158 -8.72 3.52 16.27
C GLU A 158 -9.40 3.40 14.90
N GLU A 159 -8.82 3.96 13.86
CA GLU A 159 -9.30 3.84 12.49
C GLU A 159 -9.13 2.41 11.96
N MET A 160 -7.98 1.78 12.22
CA MET A 160 -7.75 0.37 11.91
C MET A 160 -8.80 -0.53 12.56
N LYS A 161 -9.13 -0.31 13.84
CA LYS A 161 -10.17 -1.05 14.53
C LYS A 161 -11.55 -0.88 13.88
N LYS A 162 -11.89 0.34 13.42
CA LYS A 162 -13.15 0.60 12.70
C LYS A 162 -13.22 -0.20 11.40
N LEU A 163 -12.16 -0.17 10.58
CA LEU A 163 -12.08 -0.92 9.34
C LEU A 163 -12.13 -2.43 9.59
N HIS A 164 -11.35 -2.93 10.57
CA HIS A 164 -11.37 -4.34 10.93
C HIS A 164 -12.75 -4.84 11.37
N ARG A 165 -13.51 -4.03 12.13
CA ARG A 165 -14.90 -4.36 12.50
C ARG A 165 -15.82 -4.36 11.28
N LYS A 166 -15.66 -3.36 10.40
CA LYS A 166 -16.49 -3.22 9.20
C LYS A 166 -16.38 -4.44 8.29
N TYR A 167 -15.15 -4.92 8.05
CA TYR A 167 -14.91 -6.02 7.14
C TYR A 167 -14.82 -7.39 7.81
N GLY A 168 -14.83 -7.49 9.13
CA GLY A 168 -14.61 -8.73 9.89
C GLY A 168 -15.56 -9.88 9.57
N LYS A 169 -16.84 -9.58 9.28
CA LYS A 169 -17.82 -10.60 8.86
C LYS A 169 -17.76 -10.90 7.35
N ARG A 170 -16.96 -10.16 6.59
CA ARG A 170 -16.84 -10.23 5.13
C ARG A 170 -15.48 -10.71 4.64
N SER A 171 -14.54 -10.92 5.56
CA SER A 171 -13.18 -11.38 5.23
C SER A 171 -12.78 -12.59 6.07
N LYS A 172 -11.98 -13.47 5.46
CA LYS A 172 -11.35 -14.58 6.19
C LYS A 172 -10.06 -14.13 6.88
N TYR A 173 -9.38 -13.14 6.31
CA TYR A 173 -8.13 -12.58 6.79
C TYR A 173 -8.07 -11.08 6.49
N GLN A 174 -7.50 -10.29 7.41
CA GLN A 174 -7.26 -8.87 7.16
C GLN A 174 -6.05 -8.36 7.94
N GLU A 175 -5.36 -7.42 7.35
CA GLU A 175 -4.22 -6.70 7.92
C GLU A 175 -4.31 -5.21 7.63
N SER A 176 -3.56 -4.42 8.42
CA SER A 176 -3.38 -2.97 8.19
C SER A 176 -1.90 -2.65 8.12
N TRP A 177 -1.56 -1.71 7.23
CA TRP A 177 -0.20 -1.20 7.07
C TRP A 177 0.42 -0.77 8.40
N CYS A 178 1.61 -1.28 8.69
CA CYS A 178 2.43 -0.91 9.84
C CYS A 178 1.70 -0.90 11.20
N ARG A 179 0.70 -1.76 11.39
CA ARG A 179 -0.09 -1.79 12.63
C ARG A 179 0.74 -2.03 13.89
N ASP A 180 1.68 -2.96 13.83
CA ASP A 180 2.62 -3.27 14.92
C ASP A 180 3.46 -2.06 15.33
N ARG A 181 3.87 -1.25 14.36
CA ARG A 181 4.62 0.00 14.58
C ARG A 181 3.73 1.09 15.17
N CYS A 182 2.47 1.19 14.75
CA CYS A 182 1.49 2.07 15.38
C CYS A 182 1.24 1.67 16.84
N GLU A 183 1.17 0.36 17.14
CA GLU A 183 1.04 -0.15 18.50
C GLU A 183 2.26 0.20 19.35
N LEU A 184 3.47 0.09 18.79
CA LEU A 184 4.71 0.48 19.47
C LEU A 184 4.75 1.99 19.72
N ALA A 185 4.42 2.81 18.72
CA ALA A 185 4.35 4.27 18.85
C ALA A 185 3.37 4.69 19.95
N ASN A 186 2.20 4.06 20.00
CA ASN A 186 1.20 4.31 21.02
C ASN A 186 1.69 3.99 22.44
N ARG A 187 2.42 2.85 22.62
CA ARG A 187 3.00 2.48 23.93
C ARG A 187 4.09 3.44 24.39
N GLN A 188 4.82 4.02 23.45
CA GLN A 188 5.95 4.92 23.74
C GLN A 188 5.53 6.39 23.85
N GLY A 189 4.26 6.73 23.57
CA GLY A 189 3.78 8.11 23.48
C GLY A 189 4.51 8.93 22.41
N ARG A 190 5.02 8.29 21.35
CA ARG A 190 5.78 8.92 20.27
C ARG A 190 4.98 8.90 18.98
N TYR A 191 5.00 10.04 18.29
CA TYR A 191 4.58 10.16 16.89
C TYR A 191 5.84 10.11 16.03
N TYR A 192 5.83 9.38 14.96
CA TYR A 192 6.93 9.27 13.99
C TYR A 192 6.61 10.06 12.74
#